data_52cfe7ea01fdda7e11d1a3fee8b3cfea
#
_entry.id   52cfe7ea01fdda7e11d1a3fee8b3cfea
#
_cell.length_a   1.000
_cell.length_b   1.000
_cell.length_c   1.000
_cell.angle_alpha   90.00
_cell.angle_beta   90.00
_cell.angle_gamma   90.00
#
_symmetry.space_group_name_H-M   'P 1'
#
loop_
_entity.id
_entity.type
_entity.pdbx_description
1 polymer ?
#
loop_
_entity_poly.entity_id
_entity_poly.type
_entity_poly.pdbx_seq_one_letter_code
_entity_poly.pdbx_strand_id
1 'polypeptide(L)'
;MATLEELRAQLDGIDNEIIELYKKRMDVCMEIGDIKISEGNKVFDKQREREKLAAVAAKVTEEFHKKGVQELFEQLMSLSRKLQYQLLTKRGALG
;
A
#
# COMPACT_ATOMS: atom_id res chain seq x y z
N MET A 1 -30.71 15.04 -9.99
CA MET A 1 -29.75 14.00 -10.40
C MET A 1 -28.43 14.65 -10.76
N ALA A 2 -27.32 14.12 -10.29
CA ALA A 2 -26.01 14.68 -10.56
C ALA A 2 -25.61 14.51 -12.04
N THR A 3 -24.93 15.50 -12.59
CA THR A 3 -24.41 15.43 -13.95
C THR A 3 -23.11 14.62 -13.98
N LEU A 4 -22.68 14.19 -15.15
CA LEU A 4 -21.40 13.50 -15.32
C LEU A 4 -20.23 14.39 -14.86
N GLU A 5 -20.28 15.68 -15.14
CA GLU A 5 -19.24 16.63 -14.69
C GLU A 5 -19.16 16.70 -13.16
N GLU A 6 -20.33 16.77 -12.49
CA GLU A 6 -20.39 16.81 -11.03
C GLU A 6 -19.82 15.52 -10.42
N LEU A 7 -20.16 14.37 -10.99
CA LEU A 7 -19.66 13.07 -10.52
C LEU A 7 -18.15 12.93 -10.74
N ARG A 8 -17.65 13.42 -11.87
CA ARG A 8 -16.21 13.43 -12.13
C ARG A 8 -15.46 14.34 -11.16
N ALA A 9 -16.04 15.49 -10.81
CA ALA A 9 -15.46 16.37 -9.80
C ALA A 9 -15.40 15.70 -8.42
N GLN A 10 -16.47 14.97 -8.05
CA GLN A 10 -16.45 14.16 -6.81
C GLN A 10 -15.37 13.10 -6.86
N LEU A 11 -15.22 12.41 -7.98
CA LEU A 11 -14.20 11.39 -8.16
C LEU A 11 -12.79 11.98 -8.04
N ASP A 12 -12.55 13.15 -8.64
CA ASP A 12 -11.26 13.84 -8.51
C ASP A 12 -10.94 14.16 -7.06
N GLY A 13 -11.93 14.56 -6.27
CA GLY A 13 -11.77 14.81 -4.85
C GLY A 13 -11.38 13.54 -4.09
N ILE A 14 -12.03 12.41 -4.41
CA ILE A 14 -11.71 11.11 -3.82
C ILE A 14 -10.28 10.68 -4.23
N ASP A 15 -9.93 10.86 -5.49
CA ASP A 15 -8.59 10.52 -5.99
C ASP A 15 -7.51 11.31 -5.25
N ASN A 16 -7.75 12.59 -4.97
CA ASN A 16 -6.82 13.41 -4.20
C ASN A 16 -6.63 12.85 -2.78
N GLU A 17 -7.71 12.38 -2.15
CA GLU A 17 -7.63 11.73 -0.83
C GLU A 17 -6.83 10.43 -0.90
N ILE A 18 -7.02 9.64 -1.95
CA ILE A 18 -6.26 8.40 -2.17
C ILE A 18 -4.77 8.71 -2.30
N ILE A 19 -4.41 9.76 -3.06
CA ILE A 19 -3.01 10.17 -3.22
C ILE A 19 -2.40 10.54 -1.87
N GLU A 20 -3.10 11.31 -1.04
CA GLU A 20 -2.60 11.69 0.26
C GLU A 20 -2.44 10.49 1.20
N LEU A 21 -3.39 9.57 1.19
CA LEU A 21 -3.32 8.33 1.98
C LEU A 21 -2.19 7.43 1.49
N TYR A 22 -1.99 7.33 0.19
CA TYR A 22 -0.87 6.59 -0.40
C TYR A 22 0.47 7.13 0.10
N LYS A 23 0.65 8.45 0.07
CA LYS A 23 1.88 9.09 0.55
C LYS A 23 2.13 8.80 2.03
N LYS A 24 1.10 8.93 2.88
CA LYS A 24 1.19 8.62 4.30
C LYS A 24 1.57 7.16 4.55
N ARG A 25 0.96 6.26 3.78
CA ARG A 25 1.26 4.83 3.89
C ARG A 25 2.72 4.54 3.52
N MET A 26 3.22 5.17 2.47
CA MET A 26 4.62 5.01 2.06
C MET A 26 5.59 5.58 3.09
N ASP A 27 5.25 6.70 3.73
CA ASP A 27 6.07 7.25 4.81
C ASP A 27 6.21 6.24 5.97
N VAL A 28 5.10 5.61 6.37
CA VAL A 28 5.13 4.58 7.42
C VAL A 28 5.91 3.34 6.96
N CYS A 29 5.75 2.95 5.70
CA CYS A 29 6.50 1.82 5.14
C CYS A 29 8.01 2.09 5.10
N MET A 30 8.42 3.33 4.90
CA MET A 30 9.82 3.74 4.98
C MET A 30 10.36 3.53 6.40
N GLU A 31 9.62 3.93 7.41
CA GLU A 31 9.99 3.72 8.82
C GLU A 31 10.08 2.25 9.17
N ILE A 32 9.12 1.45 8.69
CA ILE A 32 9.16 -0.01 8.86
C ILE A 32 10.41 -0.60 8.17
N GLY A 33 10.73 -0.11 6.98
CA GLY A 33 11.94 -0.52 6.25
C GLY A 33 13.20 -0.23 7.02
N ASP A 34 13.29 0.95 7.65
CA ASP A 34 14.42 1.33 8.51
C ASP A 34 14.62 0.32 9.65
N ILE A 35 13.53 -0.04 10.31
CA ILE A 35 13.56 -0.99 11.43
C ILE A 35 13.98 -2.37 10.94
N LYS A 36 13.38 -2.86 9.84
CA LYS A 36 13.73 -4.17 9.28
C LYS A 36 15.21 -4.26 8.93
N ILE A 37 15.75 -3.23 8.30
CA ILE A 37 17.15 -3.21 7.89
C ILE A 37 18.06 -3.19 9.12
N SER A 38 17.75 -2.36 10.11
CA SER A 38 18.57 -2.27 11.31
C SER A 38 18.54 -3.55 12.15
N GLU A 39 17.44 -4.31 12.09
CA GLU A 39 17.29 -5.60 12.81
C GLU A 39 17.74 -6.80 11.97
N GLY A 40 18.15 -6.60 10.72
CA GLY A 40 18.54 -7.68 9.81
C GLY A 40 17.38 -8.53 9.32
N ASN A 41 16.16 -8.01 9.38
CA ASN A 41 14.97 -8.71 8.92
C ASN A 41 14.80 -8.57 7.40
N LYS A 42 14.12 -9.55 6.81
CA LYS A 42 13.82 -9.52 5.37
C LYS A 42 12.74 -8.49 5.07
N VAL A 43 12.87 -7.82 3.91
CA VAL A 43 11.85 -6.90 3.42
C VAL A 43 10.55 -7.64 3.15
N PHE A 44 10.61 -8.77 2.43
CA PHE A 44 9.42 -9.54 2.09
C PHE A 44 9.01 -10.45 3.26
N ASP A 45 7.84 -10.18 3.81
CA ASP A 45 7.18 -11.00 4.83
C ASP A 45 5.92 -11.60 4.22
N LYS A 46 6.05 -12.79 3.65
CA LYS A 46 4.97 -13.49 2.93
C LYS A 46 3.75 -13.74 3.82
N GLN A 47 3.98 -14.17 5.04
CA GLN A 47 2.89 -14.47 5.98
C GLN A 47 2.12 -13.21 6.35
N ARG A 48 2.82 -12.12 6.64
CA ARG A 48 2.20 -10.84 6.97
C ARG A 48 1.36 -10.32 5.82
N GLU A 49 1.84 -10.45 4.59
CA GLU A 49 1.10 -10.00 3.40
C GLU A 49 -0.15 -10.84 3.18
N ARG A 50 -0.08 -12.16 3.39
CA ARG A 50 -1.27 -13.03 3.32
C ARG A 50 -2.31 -12.64 4.35
N GLU A 51 -1.88 -12.40 5.59
CA GLU A 51 -2.76 -11.96 6.67
C GLU A 51 -3.44 -10.64 6.33
N LYS A 52 -2.71 -9.72 5.74
CA LYS A 52 -3.24 -8.42 5.31
C LYS A 52 -4.31 -8.56 4.23
N LEU A 53 -4.05 -9.39 3.22
CA LEU A 53 -5.03 -9.63 2.15
C LEU A 53 -6.31 -10.25 2.68
N ALA A 54 -6.22 -11.20 3.59
CA ALA A 54 -7.39 -11.78 4.25
C ALA A 54 -8.13 -10.74 5.08
N ALA A 55 -7.41 -9.91 5.82
CA ALA A 55 -7.99 -8.89 6.68
C ALA A 55 -8.75 -7.82 5.88
N VAL A 56 -8.21 -7.35 4.76
CA VAL A 56 -8.89 -6.34 3.94
C VAL A 56 -10.12 -6.92 3.24
N ALA A 57 -10.04 -8.17 2.77
CA ALA A 57 -11.20 -8.84 2.18
C ALA A 57 -12.35 -8.99 3.18
N ALA A 58 -12.03 -9.25 4.44
CA ALA A 58 -13.03 -9.40 5.50
C ALA A 58 -13.76 -8.09 5.85
N LYS A 59 -13.23 -6.95 5.42
CA LYS A 59 -13.84 -5.64 5.71
C LYS A 59 -14.94 -5.25 4.73
N VAL A 60 -15.11 -5.99 3.66
CA VAL A 60 -16.16 -5.77 2.67
C VAL A 60 -16.98 -7.04 2.50
N THR A 61 -18.24 -6.92 2.09
CA THR A 61 -19.16 -8.05 2.02
C THR A 61 -19.35 -8.58 0.60
N GLU A 62 -19.29 -7.72 -0.40
CA GLU A 62 -19.52 -8.09 -1.78
C GLU A 62 -18.27 -8.71 -2.41
N GLU A 63 -18.43 -9.80 -3.16
CA GLU A 63 -17.31 -10.50 -3.81
C GLU A 63 -16.51 -9.60 -4.75
N PHE A 64 -17.18 -8.73 -5.49
CA PHE A 64 -16.50 -7.78 -6.36
C PHE A 64 -15.55 -6.88 -5.56
N HIS A 65 -16.01 -6.37 -4.41
CA HIS A 65 -15.20 -5.49 -3.57
C HIS A 65 -14.10 -6.26 -2.83
N LYS A 66 -14.34 -7.52 -2.45
CA LYS A 66 -13.30 -8.36 -1.84
C LYS A 66 -12.12 -8.51 -2.79
N LYS A 67 -12.39 -8.85 -4.04
CA LYS A 67 -11.35 -8.98 -5.07
C LYS A 67 -10.66 -7.65 -5.35
N GLY A 68 -11.44 -6.58 -5.44
CA GLY A 68 -10.91 -5.24 -5.70
C GLY A 68 -9.96 -4.75 -4.63
N VAL A 69 -10.33 -4.89 -3.35
CA VAL A 69 -9.44 -4.49 -2.25
C VAL A 69 -8.21 -5.37 -2.16
N GLN A 70 -8.32 -6.66 -2.46
CA GLN A 70 -7.16 -7.55 -2.50
C GLN A 70 -6.18 -7.13 -3.58
N GLU A 71 -6.65 -6.86 -4.79
CA GLU A 71 -5.81 -6.37 -5.89
C GLU A 71 -5.15 -5.05 -5.53
N LEU A 72 -5.92 -4.11 -4.96
CA LEU A 72 -5.40 -2.81 -4.54
C LEU A 72 -4.28 -2.98 -3.52
N PHE A 73 -4.49 -3.79 -2.48
CA PHE A 73 -3.50 -3.98 -1.42
C PHE A 73 -2.30 -4.81 -1.88
N GLU A 74 -2.46 -5.73 -2.82
CA GLU A 74 -1.33 -6.39 -3.44
C GLU A 74 -0.41 -5.38 -4.12
N GLN A 75 -0.97 -4.41 -4.84
CA GLN A 75 -0.19 -3.35 -5.47
C GLN A 75 0.45 -2.42 -4.45
N LEU A 76 -0.26 -2.04 -3.42
CA LEU A 76 0.28 -1.20 -2.35
C LEU A 76 1.46 -1.88 -1.66
N MET A 77 1.34 -3.18 -1.35
CA MET A 77 2.42 -3.94 -0.73
C MET A 77 3.60 -4.13 -1.67
N SER A 78 3.35 -4.35 -2.95
CA SER A 78 4.41 -4.41 -3.96
C SER A 78 5.21 -3.10 -4.04
N LEU A 79 4.51 -1.97 -4.04
CA LEU A 79 5.14 -0.66 -4.05
C LEU A 79 5.93 -0.40 -2.77
N SER A 80 5.40 -0.84 -1.63
CA SER A 80 6.10 -0.75 -0.34
C SER A 80 7.39 -1.56 -0.35
N ARG A 81 7.37 -2.77 -0.91
CA ARG A 81 8.58 -3.61 -1.04
C ARG A 81 9.61 -2.92 -1.94
N LYS A 82 9.18 -2.36 -3.06
CA LYS A 82 10.10 -1.62 -3.95
C LYS A 82 10.81 -0.49 -3.21
N LEU A 83 10.06 0.28 -2.44
CA LEU A 83 10.60 1.35 -1.63
C LEU A 83 11.63 0.84 -0.62
N GLN A 84 11.31 -0.24 0.09
CA GLN A 84 12.18 -0.82 1.10
C GLN A 84 13.42 -1.48 0.49
N TYR A 85 13.29 -2.12 -0.68
CA TYR A 85 14.45 -2.65 -1.41
C TYR A 85 15.39 -1.55 -1.90
N GLN A 86 14.85 -0.43 -2.36
CA GLN A 86 15.66 0.73 -2.75
C GLN A 86 16.44 1.26 -1.55
N LEU A 87 15.79 1.34 -0.39
CA LEU A 87 16.43 1.77 0.85
C LEU A 87 17.54 0.82 1.25
N LEU A 88 17.29 -0.49 1.19
CA LEU A 88 18.28 -1.53 1.49
C LEU A 88 19.48 -1.46 0.55
N THR A 89 19.24 -1.34 -0.74
CA THR A 89 20.30 -1.21 -1.77
C THR A 89 21.16 0.02 -1.51
N LYS A 90 20.52 1.13 -1.19
CA LYS A 90 21.20 2.39 -0.92
C LYS A 90 22.13 2.28 0.29
N ARG A 91 21.67 1.62 1.36
CA ARG A 91 22.47 1.36 2.57
C ARG A 91 23.54 0.32 2.32
N GLY A 92 23.24 -0.72 1.57
CA GLY A 92 24.20 -1.74 1.17
C GLY A 92 25.36 -1.18 0.35
N ALA A 93 25.08 -0.20 -0.50
CA ALA A 93 26.11 0.48 -1.29
C ALA A 93 27.03 1.35 -0.43
N LEU A 94 26.57 1.77 0.75
CA LEU A 94 27.36 2.57 1.70
C LEU A 94 28.16 1.70 2.67
N GLY A 95 27.75 0.44 2.80
CA GLY A 95 28.40 -0.52 3.66
C GLY A 95 29.37 -1.37 2.90
#